data_f95240bee9262c2691b5b62b20de873f
#
_entry.id   f95240bee9262c2691b5b62b20de873f
#
_cell.length_a   1.000
_cell.length_b   1.000
_cell.length_c   1.000
_cell.angle_alpha   90.00
_cell.angle_beta   90.00
_cell.angle_gamma   90.00
#
_symmetry.space_group_name_H-M   'P 1'
#
loop_
_entity.id
_entity.type
_entity.pdbx_description
1 polymer ?
#
loop_
_entity_poly.entity_id
_entity_poly.type
_entity_poly.pdbx_seq_one_letter_code
_entity_poly.pdbx_strand_id
1 'polypeptide(L)'
;YRLKKIIVAGEPGGSLTAVRQQISDLWKGARIFDHHGMTETGPVTYEHPDKPLSLCIIEDAYLAEVIDRDTHREVEPGQRGELVLTTLTRTACPLLRYRTGDLVEKRFFQPPGGGEAIFCLEGGILGRVDEMVVIRGVNVYPTAVEKIIRGFHEVVEFQVIQKTRQSMAELEVSIEADPRARPDLAER
;
A
#
# COMPACT_ATOMS: atom_id res chain seq x y z
N TYR A 1 -15.17 7.09 26.72
CA TYR A 1 -15.40 6.21 25.54
C TYR A 1 -14.07 5.56 25.17
N ARG A 2 -14.09 4.25 24.89
CA ARG A 2 -12.93 3.50 24.40
C ARG A 2 -13.13 3.17 22.94
N LEU A 3 -12.29 3.69 22.05
CA LEU A 3 -12.25 3.32 20.64
C LEU A 3 -11.86 1.84 20.53
N LYS A 4 -12.61 1.09 19.73
CA LYS A 4 -12.35 -0.33 19.50
C LYS A 4 -11.77 -0.59 18.11
N LYS A 5 -12.13 0.27 17.14
CA LYS A 5 -11.73 0.14 15.74
C LYS A 5 -11.39 1.52 15.18
N ILE A 6 -10.36 1.59 14.36
CA ILE A 6 -9.95 2.77 13.60
C ILE A 6 -9.85 2.32 12.14
N ILE A 7 -10.47 3.06 11.25
CA ILE A 7 -10.36 2.84 9.81
C ILE A 7 -9.44 3.92 9.27
N VAL A 8 -8.42 3.53 8.53
CA VAL A 8 -7.46 4.41 7.87
C VAL A 8 -7.54 4.24 6.36
N ALA A 9 -7.21 5.28 5.62
CA ALA A 9 -7.22 5.26 4.16
C ALA A 9 -6.43 6.43 3.57
N GLY A 10 -6.09 6.33 2.30
CA GLY A 10 -5.52 7.42 1.51
C GLY A 10 -4.00 7.53 1.56
N GLU A 11 -3.37 6.94 2.56
CA GLU A 11 -1.92 6.94 2.74
C GLU A 11 -1.41 5.50 2.99
N PRO A 12 -0.15 5.19 2.64
CA PRO A 12 0.42 3.85 2.85
C PRO A 12 0.45 3.38 4.31
N GLY A 13 0.27 4.29 5.26
CA GLY A 13 0.38 4.02 6.70
C GLY A 13 -0.48 2.86 7.20
N GLY A 14 -1.66 2.65 6.61
CA GLY A 14 -2.54 1.54 6.92
C GLY A 14 -1.95 0.16 6.62
N SER A 15 -1.09 0.08 5.62
CA SER A 15 -0.38 -1.14 5.21
C SER A 15 0.95 -1.36 5.96
N LEU A 16 1.45 -0.35 6.69
CA LEU A 16 2.73 -0.40 7.39
C LEU A 16 2.55 -0.88 8.83
N THR A 17 3.13 -2.03 9.17
CA THR A 17 3.00 -2.64 10.51
C THR A 17 3.46 -1.70 11.63
N ALA A 18 4.56 -0.95 11.42
CA ALA A 18 5.08 -0.02 12.41
C ALA A 18 4.09 1.11 12.71
N VAL A 19 3.49 1.70 11.67
CA VAL A 19 2.49 2.78 11.80
C VAL A 19 1.23 2.25 12.49
N ARG A 20 0.76 1.06 12.10
CA ARG A 20 -0.39 0.42 12.78
C ARG A 20 -0.14 0.21 14.26
N GLN A 21 1.05 -0.26 14.63
CA GLN A 21 1.42 -0.46 16.03
C GLN A 21 1.40 0.87 16.79
N GLN A 22 2.00 1.93 16.24
CA GLN A 22 1.97 3.26 16.86
C GLN A 22 0.54 3.77 17.07
N ILE A 23 -0.32 3.66 16.05
CA ILE A 23 -1.73 4.07 16.16
C ILE A 23 -2.43 3.23 17.25
N SER A 24 -2.24 1.91 17.25
CA SER A 24 -2.85 1.02 18.24
C SER A 24 -2.43 1.37 19.67
N ASP A 25 -1.14 1.67 19.89
CA ASP A 25 -0.61 2.02 21.21
C ASP A 25 -1.16 3.36 21.70
N LEU A 26 -1.21 4.37 20.83
CA LEU A 26 -1.80 5.68 21.13
C LEU A 26 -3.29 5.58 21.48
N TRP A 27 -4.01 4.66 20.85
CA TRP A 27 -5.45 4.47 21.02
C TRP A 27 -5.82 3.27 21.89
N LYS A 28 -4.95 2.92 22.84
CA LYS A 28 -5.20 1.89 23.87
C LYS A 28 -5.60 0.52 23.32
N GLY A 29 -4.94 0.08 22.25
CA GLY A 29 -5.16 -1.20 21.61
C GLY A 29 -6.38 -1.24 20.68
N ALA A 30 -6.78 -0.12 20.11
CA ALA A 30 -7.77 -0.11 19.05
C ALA A 30 -7.28 -0.91 17.84
N ARG A 31 -8.17 -1.72 17.26
CA ARG A 31 -7.84 -2.50 16.06
C ARG A 31 -7.89 -1.58 14.84
N ILE A 32 -6.83 -1.60 14.05
CA ILE A 32 -6.72 -0.82 12.83
C ILE A 32 -7.24 -1.64 11.64
N PHE A 33 -8.00 -1.00 10.78
CA PHE A 33 -8.44 -1.52 9.49
C PHE A 33 -8.05 -0.54 8.42
N ASP A 34 -7.49 -1.05 7.34
CA ASP A 34 -7.13 -0.29 6.17
C ASP A 34 -8.13 -0.49 5.03
N HIS A 35 -8.28 0.50 4.17
CA HIS A 35 -8.98 0.36 2.92
C HIS A 35 -8.38 1.28 1.85
N HIS A 36 -8.56 0.90 0.61
CA HIS A 36 -8.17 1.68 -0.56
C HIS A 36 -9.40 2.19 -1.30
N GLY A 37 -9.28 3.39 -1.83
CA GLY A 37 -10.25 4.02 -2.69
C GLY A 37 -9.66 5.25 -3.36
N MET A 38 -10.31 5.73 -4.38
CA MET A 38 -9.90 6.91 -5.16
C MET A 38 -11.10 7.80 -5.42
N THR A 39 -10.84 9.07 -5.73
CA THR A 39 -11.89 10.04 -6.11
C THR A 39 -12.71 9.53 -7.29
N GLU A 40 -12.06 8.90 -8.26
CA GLU A 40 -12.64 8.40 -9.50
C GLU A 40 -13.57 7.20 -9.25
N THR A 41 -13.24 6.36 -8.28
CA THR A 41 -13.95 5.10 -8.03
C THR A 41 -14.80 5.12 -6.77
N GLY A 42 -14.38 5.83 -5.73
CA GLY A 42 -14.86 5.68 -4.36
C GLY A 42 -14.14 4.52 -3.65
N PRO A 43 -14.70 3.98 -2.55
CA PRO A 43 -14.11 2.85 -1.82
C PRO A 43 -14.07 1.59 -2.70
N VAL A 44 -12.89 1.01 -2.85
CA VAL A 44 -12.64 -0.17 -3.71
C VAL A 44 -12.44 -1.44 -2.88
N THR A 45 -11.81 -1.29 -1.71
CA THR A 45 -11.40 -2.43 -0.91
C THR A 45 -11.82 -2.32 0.54
N TYR A 46 -11.66 -3.42 1.26
CA TYR A 46 -11.76 -3.48 2.72
C TYR A 46 -10.72 -4.48 3.24
N GLU A 47 -10.25 -4.28 4.48
CA GLU A 47 -9.42 -5.27 5.15
C GLU A 47 -10.29 -6.31 5.84
N HIS A 48 -10.14 -7.59 5.44
CA HIS A 48 -10.89 -8.67 6.07
C HIS A 48 -10.34 -8.94 7.50
N PRO A 49 -11.22 -9.12 8.51
CA PRO A 49 -10.78 -9.33 9.89
C PRO A 49 -9.81 -10.49 10.09
N ASP A 50 -9.95 -11.55 9.31
CA ASP A 50 -9.12 -12.76 9.39
C ASP A 50 -7.93 -12.74 8.42
N LYS A 51 -7.79 -11.68 7.64
CA LYS A 51 -6.68 -11.47 6.70
C LYS A 51 -6.11 -10.05 6.86
N PRO A 52 -5.45 -9.77 8.00
CA PRO A 52 -4.84 -8.45 8.20
C PRO A 52 -3.74 -8.16 7.17
N LEU A 53 -3.52 -6.88 6.89
CA LEU A 53 -2.54 -6.37 5.91
C LEU A 53 -2.84 -6.76 4.46
N SER A 54 -4.03 -7.25 4.17
CA SER A 54 -4.48 -7.49 2.79
C SER A 54 -5.78 -6.74 2.55
N LEU A 55 -5.89 -6.11 1.39
CA LEU A 55 -7.07 -5.35 1.00
C LEU A 55 -7.91 -6.19 0.04
N CYS A 56 -9.07 -6.65 0.49
CA CYS A 56 -9.96 -7.45 -0.33
C CYS A 56 -10.88 -6.57 -1.16
N ILE A 57 -11.08 -6.92 -2.41
CA ILE A 57 -11.92 -6.17 -3.37
C ILE A 57 -13.39 -6.27 -2.95
N ILE A 58 -14.13 -5.17 -3.12
CA ILE A 58 -15.59 -5.17 -3.03
C ILE A 58 -16.15 -5.68 -4.36
N GLU A 59 -16.16 -7.02 -4.53
CA GLU A 59 -16.45 -7.68 -5.82
C GLU A 59 -17.90 -7.44 -6.30
N ASP A 60 -18.83 -7.12 -5.42
CA ASP A 60 -20.18 -6.69 -5.79
C ASP A 60 -20.21 -5.33 -6.52
N ALA A 61 -19.19 -4.50 -6.32
CA ALA A 61 -19.11 -3.15 -6.88
C ALA A 61 -18.07 -3.03 -8.00
N TYR A 62 -17.08 -3.91 -8.04
CA TYR A 62 -15.93 -3.83 -8.95
C TYR A 62 -15.56 -5.19 -9.53
N LEU A 63 -15.35 -5.23 -10.85
CA LEU A 63 -14.51 -6.25 -11.46
C LEU A 63 -13.07 -5.73 -11.41
N ALA A 64 -12.21 -6.43 -10.69
CA ALA A 64 -10.80 -6.10 -10.57
C ALA A 64 -9.93 -7.08 -11.35
N GLU A 65 -8.96 -6.55 -12.06
CA GLU A 65 -7.93 -7.29 -12.78
C GLU A 65 -6.56 -6.82 -12.25
N VAL A 66 -5.57 -7.68 -12.22
CA VAL A 66 -4.17 -7.27 -12.03
C VAL A 66 -3.41 -7.65 -13.29
N ILE A 67 -2.87 -6.66 -13.98
CA ILE A 67 -2.24 -6.86 -15.29
C ILE A 67 -0.74 -6.60 -15.25
N ASP A 68 0.00 -7.36 -16.00
CA ASP A 68 1.37 -7.06 -16.35
C ASP A 68 1.41 -5.81 -17.26
N ARG A 69 2.32 -4.87 -16.96
CA ARG A 69 2.36 -3.56 -17.62
C ARG A 69 2.80 -3.62 -19.08
N ASP A 70 3.65 -4.57 -19.42
CA ASP A 70 4.25 -4.69 -20.75
C ASP A 70 3.36 -5.49 -21.67
N THR A 71 2.84 -6.61 -21.19
CA THR A 71 2.00 -7.52 -21.96
C THR A 71 0.51 -7.18 -21.91
N HIS A 72 0.08 -6.38 -20.94
CA HIS A 72 -1.33 -6.03 -20.64
C HIS A 72 -2.23 -7.25 -20.38
N ARG A 73 -1.62 -8.37 -20.04
CA ARG A 73 -2.34 -9.61 -19.68
C ARG A 73 -2.48 -9.71 -18.18
N GLU A 74 -3.55 -10.36 -17.77
CA GLU A 74 -3.77 -10.65 -16.36
C GLU A 74 -2.66 -11.56 -15.81
N VAL A 75 -2.20 -11.24 -14.58
CA VAL A 75 -1.14 -12.00 -13.91
C VAL A 75 -1.73 -13.15 -13.10
N GLU A 76 -0.91 -14.18 -12.88
CA GLU A 76 -1.27 -15.30 -12.01
C GLU A 76 -1.31 -14.89 -10.53
N PRO A 77 -2.10 -15.59 -9.68
CA PRO A 77 -2.06 -15.37 -8.24
C PRO A 77 -0.63 -15.50 -7.69
N GLY A 78 -0.24 -14.54 -6.86
CA GLY A 78 1.11 -14.42 -6.30
C GLY A 78 2.05 -13.54 -7.10
N GLN A 79 1.61 -13.07 -8.25
CA GLN A 79 2.38 -12.13 -9.06
C GLN A 79 1.91 -10.68 -8.84
N ARG A 80 2.81 -9.77 -9.12
CA ARG A 80 2.57 -8.33 -9.04
C ARG A 80 2.22 -7.77 -10.39
N GLY A 81 1.36 -6.75 -10.40
CA GLY A 81 0.95 -6.04 -11.58
C GLY A 81 0.21 -4.75 -11.23
N GLU A 82 -0.26 -4.06 -12.25
CA GLU A 82 -1.06 -2.87 -12.10
C GLU A 82 -2.53 -3.24 -11.87
N LEU A 83 -3.15 -2.63 -10.86
CA LEU A 83 -4.58 -2.77 -10.60
C LEU A 83 -5.40 -2.09 -11.69
N VAL A 84 -6.35 -2.81 -12.23
CA VAL A 84 -7.31 -2.32 -13.23
C VAL A 84 -8.72 -2.57 -12.71
N LEU A 85 -9.58 -1.57 -12.79
CA LEU A 85 -10.93 -1.62 -12.22
C LEU A 85 -12.00 -1.35 -13.29
N THR A 86 -13.05 -2.16 -13.26
CA THR A 86 -14.32 -1.88 -13.94
C THR A 86 -15.39 -1.69 -12.89
N THR A 87 -16.09 -0.55 -12.91
CA THR A 87 -17.19 -0.28 -11.97
C THR A 87 -18.45 -1.00 -12.43
N LEU A 88 -19.09 -1.75 -11.53
CA LEU A 88 -20.30 -2.52 -11.82
C LEU A 88 -21.58 -1.78 -11.42
N THR A 89 -21.49 -0.92 -10.40
CA THR A 89 -22.66 -0.26 -9.80
C THR A 89 -22.77 1.24 -10.09
N ARG A 90 -21.70 1.87 -10.60
CA ARG A 90 -21.71 3.30 -10.93
C ARG A 90 -22.28 3.54 -12.34
N THR A 91 -23.46 4.12 -12.41
CA THR A 91 -24.14 4.42 -13.68
C THR A 91 -23.87 5.83 -14.19
N ALA A 92 -23.62 6.80 -13.30
CA ALA A 92 -23.42 8.18 -13.67
C ALA A 92 -22.04 8.50 -14.27
N CYS A 93 -21.00 7.73 -13.89
CA CYS A 93 -19.65 7.85 -14.43
C CYS A 93 -19.03 6.44 -14.41
N PRO A 94 -19.43 5.56 -15.34
CA PRO A 94 -18.89 4.21 -15.39
C PRO A 94 -17.43 4.23 -15.85
N LEU A 95 -16.59 3.45 -15.21
CA LEU A 95 -15.21 3.20 -15.60
C LEU A 95 -15.09 1.78 -16.12
N LEU A 96 -14.54 1.63 -17.32
CA LEU A 96 -14.28 0.34 -17.96
C LEU A 96 -12.78 0.12 -18.07
N ARG A 97 -12.27 -0.92 -17.41
CA ARG A 97 -10.85 -1.27 -17.38
C ARG A 97 -9.95 -0.05 -17.08
N TYR A 98 -10.34 0.71 -16.04
CA TYR A 98 -9.59 1.87 -15.59
C TYR A 98 -8.27 1.45 -14.95
N ARG A 99 -7.16 1.90 -15.51
CA ARG A 99 -5.82 1.67 -14.98
C ARG A 99 -5.58 2.63 -13.82
N THR A 100 -5.46 2.07 -12.61
CA THR A 100 -5.34 2.90 -11.39
C THR A 100 -3.96 3.50 -11.21
N GLY A 101 -2.94 2.92 -11.83
CA GLY A 101 -1.55 3.24 -11.57
C GLY A 101 -1.00 2.62 -10.29
N ASP A 102 -1.78 1.82 -9.57
CA ASP A 102 -1.35 1.16 -8.33
C ASP A 102 -0.70 -0.19 -8.61
N LEU A 103 0.49 -0.40 -8.06
CA LEU A 103 1.16 -1.69 -8.05
C LEU A 103 0.61 -2.53 -6.89
N VAL A 104 0.16 -3.73 -7.17
CA VAL A 104 -0.43 -4.64 -6.20
C VAL A 104 0.05 -6.08 -6.42
N GLU A 105 -0.14 -6.94 -5.43
CA GLU A 105 0.08 -8.39 -5.55
C GLU A 105 -1.27 -9.12 -5.47
N LYS A 106 -1.60 -9.85 -6.53
CA LYS A 106 -2.85 -10.62 -6.65
C LYS A 106 -2.83 -11.83 -5.73
N ARG A 107 -3.85 -11.98 -4.87
CA ARG A 107 -4.05 -13.17 -4.04
C ARG A 107 -5.53 -13.52 -3.93
N PHE A 108 -5.80 -14.78 -3.61
CA PHE A 108 -7.12 -15.22 -3.19
C PHE A 108 -7.06 -15.69 -1.73
N PHE A 109 -8.00 -15.21 -0.95
CA PHE A 109 -8.17 -15.57 0.45
C PHE A 109 -9.37 -16.49 0.60
N GLN A 110 -9.16 -17.65 1.23
CA GLN A 110 -10.24 -18.57 1.59
C GLN A 110 -10.68 -18.28 3.02
N PRO A 111 -11.91 -17.76 3.25
CA PRO A 111 -12.37 -17.46 4.59
C PRO A 111 -12.45 -18.73 5.48
N PRO A 112 -12.13 -18.60 6.78
CA PRO A 112 -12.39 -19.67 7.73
C PRO A 112 -13.88 -20.04 7.75
N GLY A 113 -14.18 -21.34 7.67
CA GLY A 113 -15.56 -21.81 7.62
C GLY A 113 -16.13 -22.09 6.24
N GLY A 114 -15.33 -21.87 5.19
CA GLY A 114 -15.71 -22.10 3.79
C GLY A 114 -16.35 -20.87 3.16
N GLY A 115 -16.79 -21.02 1.91
CA GLY A 115 -17.31 -19.94 1.08
C GLY A 115 -16.49 -19.78 -0.20
N GLU A 116 -16.81 -18.77 -1.00
CA GLU A 116 -16.03 -18.44 -2.19
C GLU A 116 -14.71 -17.77 -1.80
N ALA A 117 -13.68 -18.02 -2.62
CA ALA A 117 -12.40 -17.37 -2.44
C ALA A 117 -12.53 -15.88 -2.78
N ILE A 118 -12.06 -15.02 -1.89
CA ILE A 118 -12.14 -13.57 -2.01
C ILE A 118 -10.87 -13.06 -2.69
N PHE A 119 -11.01 -12.21 -3.69
CA PHE A 119 -9.90 -11.54 -4.32
C PHE A 119 -9.34 -10.46 -3.40
N CYS A 120 -8.07 -10.59 -3.01
CA CYS A 120 -7.38 -9.66 -2.13
C CYS A 120 -6.04 -9.21 -2.73
N LEU A 121 -5.61 -8.03 -2.34
CA LEU A 121 -4.34 -7.40 -2.65
C LEU A 121 -3.41 -7.61 -1.45
N GLU A 122 -2.44 -8.51 -1.58
CA GLU A 122 -1.52 -8.87 -0.48
C GLU A 122 -0.58 -7.71 -0.17
N GLY A 123 -0.55 -7.29 1.09
CA GLY A 123 0.22 -6.12 1.51
C GLY A 123 -0.40 -4.77 1.11
N GLY A 124 -1.63 -4.77 0.57
CA GLY A 124 -2.32 -3.56 0.12
C GLY A 124 -1.75 -2.97 -1.16
N ILE A 125 -1.67 -1.64 -1.22
CA ILE A 125 -1.02 -0.93 -2.33
C ILE A 125 0.49 -0.92 -2.08
N LEU A 126 1.23 -1.57 -2.97
CA LEU A 126 2.69 -1.72 -2.86
C LEU A 126 3.45 -0.48 -3.34
N GLY A 127 2.82 0.35 -4.14
CA GLY A 127 3.36 1.59 -4.67
C GLY A 127 2.58 2.07 -5.88
N ARG A 128 3.04 3.18 -6.43
CA ARG A 128 2.52 3.69 -7.69
C ARG A 128 3.48 3.35 -8.82
N VAL A 129 2.94 2.87 -9.93
CA VAL A 129 3.75 2.49 -11.10
C VAL A 129 4.41 3.69 -11.79
N ASP A 130 3.81 4.87 -11.64
CA ASP A 130 4.29 6.15 -12.19
C ASP A 130 5.32 6.86 -11.27
N GLU A 131 5.42 6.44 -10.01
CA GLU A 131 6.39 6.99 -9.05
C GLU A 131 7.67 6.16 -8.94
N MET A 132 7.75 5.05 -9.65
CA MET A 132 8.94 4.21 -9.65
C MET A 132 10.13 4.97 -10.23
N VAL A 133 11.25 4.95 -9.52
CA VAL A 133 12.52 5.50 -9.96
C VAL A 133 13.55 4.38 -10.16
N VAL A 134 14.41 4.52 -11.17
CA VAL A 134 15.50 3.56 -11.40
C VAL A 134 16.77 4.13 -10.78
N ILE A 135 17.29 3.45 -9.76
CA ILE A 135 18.52 3.81 -9.07
C ILE A 135 19.57 2.74 -9.36
N ARG A 136 20.59 3.08 -10.15
CA ARG A 136 21.68 2.16 -10.53
C ARG A 136 21.17 0.81 -11.07
N GLY A 137 20.11 0.83 -11.88
CA GLY A 137 19.51 -0.37 -12.47
C GLY A 137 18.52 -1.12 -11.56
N VAL A 138 18.24 -0.60 -10.37
CA VAL A 138 17.25 -1.16 -9.45
C VAL A 138 15.98 -0.31 -9.46
N ASN A 139 14.82 -0.95 -9.62
CA ASN A 139 13.53 -0.30 -9.50
C ASN A 139 13.23 -0.02 -8.02
N VAL A 140 13.08 1.24 -7.67
CA VAL A 140 12.80 1.71 -6.32
C VAL A 140 11.45 2.42 -6.30
N TYR A 141 10.59 2.01 -5.39
CA TYR A 141 9.31 2.65 -5.12
C TYR A 141 9.41 3.48 -3.85
N PRO A 142 8.86 4.72 -3.81
CA PRO A 142 8.86 5.55 -2.60
C PRO A 142 8.30 4.84 -1.38
N THR A 143 7.23 4.07 -1.54
CA THR A 143 6.61 3.26 -0.49
C THR A 143 7.54 2.21 0.12
N ALA A 144 8.47 1.64 -0.69
CA ALA A 144 9.46 0.69 -0.18
C ALA A 144 10.50 1.39 0.69
N VAL A 145 10.92 2.59 0.31
CA VAL A 145 11.84 3.43 1.11
C VAL A 145 11.17 3.85 2.41
N GLU A 146 9.94 4.35 2.33
CA GLU A 146 9.15 4.72 3.51
C GLU A 146 9.00 3.56 4.49
N LYS A 147 8.68 2.37 3.99
CA LYS A 147 8.55 1.16 4.82
C LYS A 147 9.81 0.86 5.62
N ILE A 148 10.98 1.06 5.02
CA ILE A 148 12.28 0.86 5.68
C ILE A 148 12.46 1.93 6.77
N ILE A 149 12.30 3.20 6.41
CA ILE A 149 12.55 4.33 7.32
C ILE A 149 11.57 4.32 8.51
N ARG A 150 10.29 4.07 8.27
CA ARG A 150 9.26 3.95 9.33
C ARG A 150 9.45 2.72 10.23
N GLY A 151 10.33 1.80 9.87
CA GLY A 151 10.78 0.72 10.75
C GLY A 151 11.69 1.19 11.89
N PHE A 152 12.26 2.40 11.80
CA PHE A 152 13.05 3.04 12.85
C PHE A 152 12.15 3.96 13.66
N HIS A 153 11.75 3.54 14.85
CA HIS A 153 10.82 4.30 15.71
C HIS A 153 11.42 5.62 16.23
N GLU A 154 12.73 5.77 16.11
CA GLU A 154 13.44 7.00 16.45
C GLU A 154 13.32 8.09 15.37
N VAL A 155 12.88 7.75 14.16
CA VAL A 155 12.68 8.72 13.08
C VAL A 155 11.31 9.35 13.21
N VAL A 156 11.29 10.66 13.42
CA VAL A 156 10.08 11.48 13.53
C VAL A 156 9.58 11.85 12.14
N GLU A 157 10.47 12.38 11.31
CA GLU A 157 10.17 12.79 9.94
C GLU A 157 11.35 12.51 9.02
N PHE A 158 11.09 12.40 7.71
CA PHE A 158 12.14 12.17 6.73
C PHE A 158 11.82 12.81 5.39
N GLN A 159 12.87 13.04 4.60
CA GLN A 159 12.79 13.48 3.21
C GLN A 159 13.73 12.62 2.36
N VAL A 160 13.25 12.21 1.19
CA VAL A 160 14.05 11.46 0.21
C VAL A 160 14.16 12.29 -1.06
N ILE A 161 15.38 12.52 -1.51
CA ILE A 161 15.65 13.30 -2.72
C ILE A 161 16.45 12.44 -3.69
N GLN A 162 15.96 12.29 -4.92
CA GLN A 162 16.75 11.71 -6.01
C GLN A 162 17.75 12.76 -6.52
N LYS A 163 19.04 12.42 -6.53
CA LYS A 163 20.13 13.23 -7.08
C LYS A 163 20.86 12.48 -8.18
N THR A 164 21.50 13.22 -9.06
CA THR A 164 22.43 12.65 -10.05
C THR A 164 23.83 13.06 -9.68
N ARG A 165 24.70 12.07 -9.39
CA ARG A 165 26.13 12.27 -9.19
C ARG A 165 26.92 11.43 -10.19
N GLN A 166 27.87 12.03 -10.88
CA GLN A 166 28.73 11.35 -11.87
C GLN A 166 27.92 10.52 -12.89
N SER A 167 26.82 11.10 -13.39
CA SER A 167 25.86 10.47 -14.31
C SER A 167 25.09 9.26 -13.76
N MET A 168 25.17 9.01 -12.46
CA MET A 168 24.38 7.95 -11.78
C MET A 168 23.33 8.55 -10.86
N ALA A 169 22.14 7.93 -10.85
CA ALA A 169 21.09 8.28 -9.91
C ALA A 169 21.40 7.74 -8.51
N GLU A 170 21.20 8.58 -7.51
CA GLU A 170 21.36 8.26 -6.08
C GLU A 170 20.17 8.78 -5.29
N LEU A 171 19.86 8.14 -4.18
CA LEU A 171 18.91 8.64 -3.19
C LEU A 171 19.67 9.25 -2.02
N GLU A 172 19.28 10.46 -1.67
CA GLU A 172 19.72 11.12 -0.44
C GLU A 172 18.54 11.11 0.54
N VAL A 173 18.76 10.56 1.71
CA VAL A 173 17.76 10.50 2.78
C VAL A 173 18.18 11.44 3.89
N SER A 174 17.30 12.39 4.21
CA SER A 174 17.43 13.26 5.38
C SER A 174 16.39 12.84 6.41
N ILE A 175 16.79 12.70 7.65
CA ILE A 175 15.90 12.28 8.74
C ILE A 175 15.89 13.32 9.86
N GLU A 176 14.72 13.51 10.47
CA GLU A 176 14.55 14.16 11.76
C GLU A 176 14.39 13.08 12.82
N ALA A 177 15.32 13.03 13.76
CA ALA A 177 15.32 12.04 14.82
C ALA A 177 14.68 12.57 16.10
N ASP A 178 14.04 11.69 16.89
CA ASP A 178 13.63 12.02 18.26
C ASP A 178 14.89 12.48 19.02
N PRO A 179 14.82 13.59 19.78
CA PRO A 179 15.96 14.10 20.56
C PRO A 179 16.57 13.09 21.55
N ARG A 180 15.84 12.02 21.85
CA ARG A 180 16.28 10.90 22.68
C ARG A 180 16.90 9.75 21.89
N ALA A 181 16.92 9.85 20.55
CA ALA A 181 17.51 8.84 19.68
C ALA A 181 19.03 8.72 19.92
N ARG A 182 19.57 7.55 19.61
CA ARG A 182 21.03 7.33 19.70
C ARG A 182 21.75 8.12 18.61
N PRO A 183 23.01 8.60 18.90
CA PRO A 183 23.78 9.39 17.93
C PRO A 183 24.11 8.65 16.62
N ASP A 184 24.10 7.30 16.62
CA ASP A 184 24.45 6.44 15.49
C ASP A 184 23.26 6.11 14.57
N LEU A 185 22.10 6.75 14.76
CA LEU A 185 20.89 6.45 13.98
C LEU A 185 21.09 6.62 12.46
N ALA A 186 21.85 7.63 12.04
CA ALA A 186 22.10 7.92 10.63
C ALA A 186 23.07 6.93 9.94
N GLU A 187 23.75 6.08 10.71
CA GLU A 187 24.71 5.07 10.21
C GLU A 187 24.07 3.68 10.08
N ARG A 188 22.85 3.48 10.59
CA ARG A 188 22.10 2.22 10.60
C ARG A 188 21.19 2.10 9.38
#